data_75f418c22da31ffb4bc8693c73e59594
#
_entry.id   75f418c22da31ffb4bc8693c73e59594
#
_cell.length_a   1.000
_cell.length_b   1.000
_cell.length_c   1.000
_cell.angle_alpha   90.00
_cell.angle_beta   90.00
_cell.angle_gamma   90.00
#
_symmetry.space_group_name_H-M   'P 1'
#
loop_
_entity.id
_entity.type
_entity.pdbx_description
1 polymer ?
#
loop_
_entity_poly.entity_id
_entity_poly.type
_entity_poly.pdbx_seq_one_letter_code
_entity_poly.pdbx_strand_id
1 'polypeptide(L)'
;MHSNSYEPNFVLSKTNKKHTDMDRKDFLKKGLLGTGMFVASASLGNTMKNEIDEIEPLEPIGYNHLPNPDSKIKDNSVIHKADTRGKADHGWLVSNHTFSFANYHNPERMHFGVLRVLNDDKVEAGRGFGTHPHDNMEIISIPLEGDLEHKDSMGNTAIIKSGDIQVMSAGTGIMHSEFNKNNDQSVKFLQIWVYPNKRNVTPRYDQITLDKTKSKNKFQQILSPNPDDEGVWIHQDAWFHLGNFENSTETNYQVKKKGNGVYAFIIKGSAEIEGQKLEERDGFGVWDISDLQIKATSENTEILIMDVPMMM
;
A
#
# COMPACT_ATOMS: atom_id res chain seq x y z
N MET A 1 46.33 32.90 -47.62
CA MET A 1 47.28 32.24 -46.72
C MET A 1 46.46 31.32 -45.82
N HIS A 2 46.73 30.03 -45.93
CA HIS A 2 45.85 28.92 -45.44
C HIS A 2 45.97 28.77 -43.93
N SER A 3 44.85 28.60 -43.26
CA SER A 3 44.76 28.12 -41.87
C SER A 3 44.09 26.73 -41.89
N ASN A 4 44.85 25.71 -41.55
CA ASN A 4 44.40 24.37 -41.28
C ASN A 4 43.75 24.28 -39.91
N SER A 5 42.50 23.82 -39.85
CA SER A 5 41.80 23.39 -38.65
C SER A 5 41.91 21.88 -38.48
N TYR A 6 42.53 21.45 -37.39
CA TYR A 6 42.52 20.03 -36.95
C TYR A 6 41.29 19.76 -36.09
N GLU A 7 40.44 18.84 -36.50
CA GLU A 7 39.44 18.22 -35.64
C GLU A 7 39.98 16.89 -35.07
N PRO A 8 39.80 16.60 -33.77
CA PRO A 8 40.06 15.26 -33.25
C PRO A 8 38.80 14.39 -33.28
N ASN A 9 38.87 13.30 -34.01
CA ASN A 9 37.89 12.22 -34.00
C ASN A 9 37.84 11.52 -32.63
N PHE A 10 36.76 11.69 -31.88
CA PHE A 10 36.46 10.87 -30.72
C PHE A 10 35.66 9.64 -31.17
N VAL A 11 36.32 8.49 -31.13
CA VAL A 11 35.67 7.18 -31.29
C VAL A 11 34.98 6.82 -29.98
N LEU A 12 33.65 6.91 -29.95
CA LEU A 12 32.81 6.41 -28.84
C LEU A 12 32.70 4.88 -28.94
N SER A 13 33.43 4.21 -28.08
CA SER A 13 33.24 2.79 -27.80
C SER A 13 31.88 2.57 -27.12
N LYS A 14 30.92 1.99 -27.86
CA LYS A 14 29.64 1.54 -27.30
C LYS A 14 29.86 0.26 -26.52
N THR A 15 30.04 0.35 -25.22
CA THR A 15 29.86 -0.78 -24.31
C THR A 15 28.37 -0.98 -24.07
N ASN A 16 27.76 -1.93 -24.77
CA ASN A 16 26.42 -2.45 -24.48
C ASN A 16 26.45 -3.22 -23.15
N LYS A 17 26.22 -2.57 -22.03
CA LYS A 17 25.76 -3.24 -20.83
C LYS A 17 24.25 -3.45 -20.98
N LYS A 18 23.84 -4.68 -21.30
CA LYS A 18 22.45 -5.11 -21.12
C LYS A 18 22.13 -5.04 -19.63
N HIS A 19 21.47 -3.98 -19.21
CA HIS A 19 20.77 -3.95 -17.94
C HIS A 19 19.49 -4.76 -18.11
N THR A 20 19.40 -5.89 -17.45
CA THR A 20 18.16 -6.64 -17.31
C THR A 20 17.30 -5.92 -16.29
N ASP A 21 16.41 -5.04 -16.80
CA ASP A 21 15.31 -4.54 -15.97
C ASP A 21 14.40 -5.72 -15.65
N MET A 22 14.27 -6.02 -14.35
CA MET A 22 13.32 -7.03 -13.90
C MET A 22 11.93 -6.43 -14.00
N ASP A 23 11.10 -6.95 -14.91
CA ASP A 23 9.72 -6.52 -15.10
C ASP A 23 8.90 -6.88 -13.84
N ARG A 24 8.15 -5.92 -13.29
CA ARG A 24 7.21 -6.15 -12.18
C ARG A 24 6.16 -7.22 -12.52
N LYS A 25 5.95 -7.55 -13.80
CA LYS A 25 5.16 -8.71 -14.20
C LYS A 25 5.69 -10.00 -13.62
N ASP A 26 7.01 -10.18 -13.56
CA ASP A 26 7.63 -11.35 -12.96
C ASP A 26 7.58 -11.27 -11.42
N PHE A 27 7.64 -10.06 -10.88
CA PHE A 27 7.48 -9.80 -9.47
C PHE A 27 6.04 -10.03 -8.98
N LEU A 28 5.04 -9.56 -9.75
CA LEU A 28 3.61 -9.71 -9.43
C LEU A 28 3.05 -11.10 -9.77
N LYS A 29 3.50 -11.76 -10.85
CA LYS A 29 3.09 -13.14 -11.17
C LYS A 29 3.40 -14.12 -10.05
N LYS A 30 4.50 -13.92 -9.34
CA LYS A 30 4.87 -14.76 -8.20
C LYS A 30 4.03 -14.46 -6.94
N GLY A 31 3.44 -13.27 -6.82
CA GLY A 31 2.56 -12.88 -5.72
C GLY A 31 1.09 -13.27 -5.95
N LEU A 32 0.66 -13.47 -7.20
CA LEU A 32 -0.71 -13.84 -7.57
C LEU A 32 -1.00 -15.34 -7.57
N LEU A 33 0.00 -16.20 -7.44
CA LEU A 33 -0.18 -17.67 -7.43
C LEU A 33 -0.82 -18.20 -6.14
N GLY A 34 -1.21 -17.34 -5.22
CA GLY A 34 -1.86 -17.72 -3.96
C GLY A 34 -3.38 -17.65 -3.92
N THR A 35 -4.06 -17.01 -4.87
CA THR A 35 -5.53 -16.92 -4.85
C THR A 35 -6.09 -16.73 -6.26
N GLY A 36 -6.47 -17.81 -6.93
CA GLY A 36 -7.25 -17.69 -8.16
C GLY A 36 -7.39 -19.01 -8.89
N MET A 37 -8.44 -19.76 -8.57
CA MET A 37 -8.95 -20.79 -9.47
C MET A 37 -9.45 -20.13 -10.74
N PHE A 38 -8.73 -20.28 -11.84
CA PHE A 38 -9.25 -20.06 -13.17
C PHE A 38 -9.96 -21.34 -13.63
N VAL A 39 -11.28 -21.29 -13.81
CA VAL A 39 -12.03 -22.31 -14.51
C VAL A 39 -11.85 -22.03 -16.01
N ALA A 40 -11.05 -22.83 -16.68
CA ALA A 40 -11.03 -22.88 -18.14
C ALA A 40 -12.17 -23.80 -18.60
N SER A 41 -13.18 -23.24 -19.27
CA SER A 41 -14.22 -24.02 -19.95
C SER A 41 -13.67 -24.57 -21.26
N ALA A 42 -13.37 -25.87 -21.29
CA ALA A 42 -13.26 -26.62 -22.54
C ALA A 42 -14.46 -27.59 -22.60
N SER A 43 -15.30 -27.40 -23.61
CA SER A 43 -16.45 -28.27 -23.90
C SER A 43 -15.97 -29.62 -24.39
N LEU A 44 -16.33 -30.70 -23.70
CA LEU A 44 -16.51 -32.01 -24.28
C LEU A 44 -17.59 -32.72 -23.44
N GLY A 45 -18.71 -33.01 -24.08
CA GLY A 45 -19.81 -33.70 -23.46
C GLY A 45 -19.48 -35.16 -23.13
N ASN A 46 -19.90 -35.55 -21.94
CA ASN A 46 -20.53 -36.83 -21.72
C ASN A 46 -21.20 -36.85 -20.35
N THR A 47 -22.41 -37.36 -20.35
CA THR A 47 -23.31 -37.58 -19.24
C THR A 47 -22.71 -38.43 -18.12
N MET A 48 -22.69 -37.87 -16.89
CA MET A 48 -22.84 -38.63 -15.66
C MET A 48 -23.68 -37.84 -14.63
N LYS A 49 -24.55 -38.55 -13.97
CA LYS A 49 -25.57 -38.08 -13.03
C LYS A 49 -24.92 -37.61 -11.71
N ASN A 50 -25.43 -36.50 -11.25
CA ASN A 50 -25.68 -36.03 -9.88
C ASN A 50 -25.05 -36.80 -8.71
N GLU A 51 -24.13 -36.15 -8.05
CA GLU A 51 -24.07 -35.97 -6.60
C GLU A 51 -23.62 -34.54 -6.38
N ILE A 52 -24.55 -33.68 -5.98
CA ILE A 52 -24.23 -32.34 -5.50
C ILE A 52 -23.96 -32.56 -4.01
N ASP A 53 -22.68 -32.72 -3.67
CA ASP A 53 -22.23 -32.52 -2.29
C ASP A 53 -22.48 -31.06 -1.95
N GLU A 54 -23.34 -30.82 -0.97
CA GLU A 54 -23.55 -29.52 -0.36
C GLU A 54 -22.18 -29.02 0.12
N ILE A 55 -21.64 -28.00 -0.56
CA ILE A 55 -20.46 -27.28 -0.09
C ILE A 55 -20.94 -26.51 1.14
N GLU A 56 -20.57 -26.99 2.32
CA GLU A 56 -20.76 -26.24 3.56
C GLU A 56 -20.11 -24.85 3.40
N PRO A 57 -20.77 -23.78 3.90
CA PRO A 57 -20.16 -22.45 3.88
C PRO A 57 -18.82 -22.52 4.63
N LEU A 58 -17.75 -22.07 3.98
CA LEU A 58 -16.46 -21.94 4.65
C LEU A 58 -16.68 -21.06 5.88
N GLU A 59 -16.51 -21.65 7.06
CA GLU A 59 -16.47 -20.92 8.32
C GLU A 59 -15.46 -19.77 8.18
N PRO A 60 -15.76 -18.57 8.71
CA PRO A 60 -14.80 -17.46 8.69
C PRO A 60 -13.52 -17.95 9.36
N ILE A 61 -12.40 -17.83 8.66
CA ILE A 61 -11.08 -18.20 9.19
C ILE A 61 -10.83 -17.30 10.39
N GLY A 62 -11.16 -17.82 11.58
CA GLY A 62 -10.88 -17.15 12.83
C GLY A 62 -9.37 -16.99 12.94
N TYR A 63 -8.91 -15.76 13.20
CA TYR A 63 -7.54 -15.46 13.56
C TYR A 63 -7.22 -16.17 14.88
N ASN A 64 -6.75 -17.42 14.82
CA ASN A 64 -6.18 -18.10 15.98
C ASN A 64 -4.79 -17.53 16.23
N HIS A 65 -4.72 -16.45 17.00
CA HIS A 65 -3.48 -15.92 17.52
C HIS A 65 -2.94 -16.82 18.62
N LEU A 66 -1.71 -17.31 18.47
CA LEU A 66 -0.95 -17.75 19.61
C LEU A 66 -0.55 -16.47 20.40
N PRO A 67 -1.02 -16.28 21.63
CA PRO A 67 -0.72 -15.07 22.37
C PRO A 67 0.79 -15.03 22.68
N ASN A 68 1.41 -13.87 22.37
CA ASN A 68 2.70 -13.53 22.93
C ASN A 68 2.54 -13.48 24.48
N PRO A 69 3.28 -14.28 25.27
CA PRO A 69 3.01 -14.44 26.71
C PRO A 69 3.16 -13.17 27.54
N ASP A 70 3.71 -12.08 26.99
CA ASP A 70 3.97 -10.83 27.73
C ASP A 70 3.07 -9.65 27.34
N SER A 71 2.14 -9.78 26.37
CA SER A 71 1.24 -8.70 25.99
C SER A 71 -0.18 -8.98 26.45
N LYS A 72 -0.75 -8.07 27.25
CA LYS A 72 -2.19 -7.98 27.47
C LYS A 72 -2.88 -7.44 26.20
N ILE A 73 -2.61 -8.08 25.05
CA ILE A 73 -3.28 -7.77 23.80
C ILE A 73 -4.73 -8.24 23.95
N LYS A 74 -5.69 -7.37 23.70
CA LYS A 74 -7.10 -7.73 23.62
C LYS A 74 -7.27 -8.75 22.47
N ASP A 75 -8.16 -9.72 22.61
CA ASP A 75 -8.44 -10.74 21.57
C ASP A 75 -8.81 -10.16 20.19
N ASN A 76 -9.11 -8.84 20.14
CA ASN A 76 -9.50 -8.09 18.95
C ASN A 76 -8.41 -7.12 18.46
N SER A 77 -7.12 -7.46 18.60
CA SER A 77 -6.03 -6.62 18.11
C SER A 77 -4.81 -7.43 17.65
N VAL A 78 -3.97 -6.82 16.81
CA VAL A 78 -2.72 -7.38 16.32
C VAL A 78 -1.63 -6.32 16.25
N ILE A 79 -0.39 -6.68 16.60
CA ILE A 79 0.78 -5.84 16.43
C ILE A 79 1.70 -6.46 15.36
N HIS A 80 2.08 -5.64 14.39
CA HIS A 80 3.07 -5.99 13.38
C HIS A 80 4.32 -5.13 13.60
N LYS A 81 5.33 -5.67 14.27
CA LYS A 81 6.60 -4.96 14.51
C LYS A 81 7.36 -4.76 13.20
N ALA A 82 8.04 -3.63 13.07
CA ALA A 82 8.77 -3.21 11.88
C ALA A 82 9.79 -4.26 11.39
N ASP A 83 10.52 -4.87 12.31
CA ASP A 83 11.55 -5.89 12.05
C ASP A 83 10.99 -7.27 11.68
N THR A 84 9.68 -7.50 11.87
CA THR A 84 9.00 -8.76 11.53
C THR A 84 8.31 -8.74 10.17
N ARG A 85 8.36 -7.63 9.45
CA ARG A 85 7.80 -7.50 8.10
C ARG A 85 8.58 -8.33 7.08
N GLY A 86 7.90 -8.80 6.04
CA GLY A 86 8.57 -9.39 4.88
C GLY A 86 9.49 -8.37 4.22
N LYS A 87 10.64 -8.81 3.72
CA LYS A 87 11.60 -7.93 3.04
C LYS A 87 11.95 -8.47 1.67
N ALA A 88 11.92 -7.59 0.66
CA ALA A 88 12.51 -7.83 -0.65
C ALA A 88 13.60 -6.79 -0.90
N ASP A 89 14.77 -7.24 -1.37
CA ASP A 89 15.90 -6.37 -1.74
C ASP A 89 16.40 -6.80 -3.12
N HIS A 90 16.24 -5.90 -4.09
CA HIS A 90 16.63 -6.12 -5.49
C HIS A 90 17.80 -5.20 -5.90
N GLY A 91 18.47 -4.57 -4.91
CA GLY A 91 19.51 -3.58 -5.12
C GLY A 91 18.94 -2.20 -5.44
N TRP A 92 18.08 -2.08 -6.45
CA TRP A 92 17.41 -0.82 -6.84
C TRP A 92 16.07 -0.59 -6.09
N LEU A 93 15.50 -1.62 -5.52
CA LEU A 93 14.27 -1.60 -4.73
C LEU A 93 14.52 -2.32 -3.40
N VAL A 94 14.24 -1.64 -2.29
CA VAL A 94 14.03 -2.25 -0.98
C VAL A 94 12.57 -2.06 -0.62
N SER A 95 11.85 -3.17 -0.37
CA SER A 95 10.43 -3.17 -0.06
C SER A 95 10.17 -3.94 1.22
N ASN A 96 9.50 -3.32 2.21
CA ASN A 96 9.12 -3.98 3.46
C ASN A 96 7.61 -4.23 3.43
N HIS A 97 7.20 -5.48 3.53
CA HIS A 97 5.83 -5.94 3.35
C HIS A 97 5.18 -6.20 4.71
N THR A 98 4.15 -5.43 5.06
CA THR A 98 3.36 -5.69 6.27
C THR A 98 2.51 -6.94 6.12
N PHE A 99 1.93 -7.13 4.94
CA PHE A 99 1.12 -8.30 4.56
C PHE A 99 1.80 -9.11 3.47
N SER A 100 1.35 -10.35 3.27
CA SER A 100 1.86 -11.24 2.22
C SER A 100 1.79 -10.59 0.85
N PHE A 101 2.95 -10.48 0.20
CA PHE A 101 3.11 -9.83 -1.10
C PHE A 101 4.30 -10.41 -1.84
N ALA A 102 4.20 -10.56 -3.17
CA ALA A 102 5.24 -11.13 -4.03
C ALA A 102 5.76 -12.49 -3.52
N ASN A 103 7.02 -12.58 -3.13
CA ASN A 103 7.65 -13.80 -2.61
C ASN A 103 7.50 -13.97 -1.09
N TYR A 104 7.02 -12.94 -0.38
CA TYR A 104 6.72 -13.04 1.05
C TYR A 104 5.35 -13.63 1.26
N HIS A 105 5.29 -14.77 1.94
CA HIS A 105 4.03 -15.42 2.28
C HIS A 105 4.02 -15.79 3.77
N ASN A 106 3.05 -15.23 4.48
CA ASN A 106 2.71 -15.58 5.85
C ASN A 106 1.19 -15.70 5.95
N PRO A 107 0.63 -16.89 6.20
CA PRO A 107 -0.82 -17.09 6.24
C PRO A 107 -1.53 -16.27 7.33
N GLU A 108 -0.81 -15.88 8.39
CA GLU A 108 -1.33 -15.01 9.46
C GLU A 108 -1.28 -13.52 9.11
N ARG A 109 -0.67 -13.17 7.96
CA ARG A 109 -0.49 -11.79 7.49
C ARG A 109 -0.92 -11.64 6.04
N MET A 110 -2.14 -12.06 5.73
CA MET A 110 -2.67 -11.93 4.36
C MET A 110 -3.26 -10.54 4.11
N HIS A 111 -3.92 -9.97 5.09
CA HIS A 111 -4.61 -8.67 5.05
C HIS A 111 -5.08 -8.27 6.44
N PHE A 112 -5.60 -7.04 6.57
CA PHE A 112 -6.39 -6.59 7.72
C PHE A 112 -7.72 -6.06 7.22
N GLY A 113 -8.81 -6.81 7.43
CA GLY A 113 -10.08 -6.51 6.76
C GLY A 113 -9.87 -6.36 5.25
N VAL A 114 -10.35 -5.29 4.64
CA VAL A 114 -10.15 -5.02 3.20
C VAL A 114 -8.78 -4.40 2.87
N LEU A 115 -7.94 -4.07 3.85
CA LEU A 115 -6.58 -3.59 3.64
C LEU A 115 -5.67 -4.75 3.23
N ARG A 116 -5.35 -4.84 1.94
CA ARG A 116 -4.65 -5.98 1.33
C ARG A 116 -3.15 -5.84 1.29
N VAL A 117 -2.65 -4.64 1.04
CA VAL A 117 -1.21 -4.35 0.93
C VAL A 117 -0.88 -3.09 1.70
N LEU A 118 0.21 -3.14 2.44
CA LEU A 118 0.91 -1.99 3.01
C LEU A 118 2.42 -2.26 2.87
N ASN A 119 3.00 -1.73 1.80
CA ASN A 119 4.43 -1.81 1.53
C ASN A 119 5.08 -0.44 1.78
N ASP A 120 6.26 -0.49 2.36
CA ASP A 120 7.14 0.66 2.60
C ASP A 120 8.34 0.49 1.67
N ASP A 121 8.29 1.21 0.56
CA ASP A 121 9.16 1.03 -0.60
C ASP A 121 10.21 2.14 -0.66
N LYS A 122 11.46 1.76 -0.91
CA LYS A 122 12.56 2.65 -1.30
C LYS A 122 13.04 2.25 -2.69
N VAL A 123 12.99 3.20 -3.63
CA VAL A 123 13.40 2.99 -5.03
C VAL A 123 14.54 3.95 -5.37
N GLU A 124 15.63 3.41 -5.89
CA GLU A 124 16.82 4.19 -6.27
C GLU A 124 16.53 5.16 -7.44
N ALA A 125 17.38 6.18 -7.57
CA ALA A 125 17.27 7.24 -8.57
C ALA A 125 17.07 6.69 -10.00
N GLY A 126 16.07 7.20 -10.72
CA GLY A 126 15.74 6.82 -12.09
C GLY A 126 15.29 5.38 -12.28
N ARG A 127 15.02 4.66 -11.19
CA ARG A 127 14.50 3.29 -11.19
C ARG A 127 13.01 3.28 -10.90
N GLY A 128 12.36 2.13 -11.12
CA GLY A 128 10.94 2.02 -10.89
C GLY A 128 10.35 0.73 -11.42
N PHE A 129 9.04 0.70 -11.42
CA PHE A 129 8.24 -0.42 -11.86
C PHE A 129 7.74 -0.19 -13.27
N GLY A 130 8.14 -1.05 -14.22
CA GLY A 130 7.65 -1.03 -15.59
C GLY A 130 6.15 -1.24 -15.68
N THR A 131 5.60 -1.04 -16.87
CA THR A 131 4.16 -1.15 -17.12
C THR A 131 3.61 -2.52 -16.71
N HIS A 132 2.60 -2.53 -15.83
CA HIS A 132 1.96 -3.73 -15.29
C HIS A 132 0.46 -3.50 -15.08
N PRO A 133 -0.36 -4.58 -15.11
CA PRO A 133 -1.81 -4.49 -14.99
C PRO A 133 -2.30 -4.53 -13.55
N HIS A 134 -3.46 -3.89 -13.33
CA HIS A 134 -4.33 -4.09 -12.17
C HIS A 134 -5.78 -4.15 -12.61
N ASP A 135 -6.60 -4.87 -11.84
CA ASP A 135 -8.05 -4.85 -11.93
C ASP A 135 -8.68 -4.95 -10.53
N ASN A 136 -9.85 -4.35 -10.39
CA ASN A 136 -10.67 -4.43 -9.16
C ASN A 136 -9.86 -4.23 -7.87
N MET A 137 -9.05 -3.17 -7.83
CA MET A 137 -8.23 -2.79 -6.70
C MET A 137 -8.19 -1.26 -6.56
N GLU A 138 -8.27 -0.75 -5.35
CA GLU A 138 -7.97 0.62 -5.01
C GLU A 138 -6.50 0.70 -4.60
N ILE A 139 -5.70 1.47 -5.33
CA ILE A 139 -4.25 1.57 -5.16
C ILE A 139 -3.92 3.00 -4.75
N ILE A 140 -3.28 3.13 -3.59
CA ILE A 140 -2.95 4.42 -2.97
C ILE A 140 -1.43 4.52 -2.84
N SER A 141 -0.87 5.65 -3.28
CA SER A 141 0.56 5.97 -3.10
C SER A 141 0.69 7.23 -2.25
N ILE A 142 1.53 7.13 -1.20
CA ILE A 142 1.86 8.25 -0.30
C ILE A 142 3.38 8.39 -0.27
N PRO A 143 3.98 9.28 -1.09
CA PRO A 143 5.40 9.55 -1.03
C PRO A 143 5.79 10.22 0.29
N LEU A 144 6.79 9.64 0.95
CA LEU A 144 7.38 10.14 2.19
C LEU A 144 8.59 11.03 1.92
N GLU A 145 9.40 10.65 0.92
CA GLU A 145 10.60 11.38 0.48
C GLU A 145 10.75 11.25 -1.03
N GLY A 146 11.15 12.35 -1.70
CA GLY A 146 11.36 12.37 -3.15
C GLY A 146 10.07 12.39 -3.96
N ASP A 147 10.19 12.23 -5.29
CA ASP A 147 9.12 12.36 -6.26
C ASP A 147 8.89 11.03 -7.00
N LEU A 148 7.64 10.56 -7.04
CA LEU A 148 7.21 9.36 -7.76
C LEU A 148 6.49 9.77 -9.05
N GLU A 149 6.97 9.33 -10.22
CA GLU A 149 6.28 9.51 -11.50
C GLU A 149 5.31 8.34 -11.74
N HIS A 150 4.05 8.65 -12.00
CA HIS A 150 3.01 7.72 -12.41
C HIS A 150 2.64 7.95 -13.88
N LYS A 151 2.46 6.85 -14.64
CA LYS A 151 1.89 6.87 -15.98
C LYS A 151 0.91 5.70 -16.13
N ASP A 152 -0.22 5.93 -16.79
CA ASP A 152 -1.23 4.90 -16.97
C ASP A 152 -1.84 4.84 -18.39
N SER A 153 -2.61 3.77 -18.65
CA SER A 153 -3.27 3.53 -19.93
C SER A 153 -4.47 4.45 -20.21
N MET A 154 -4.91 5.26 -19.25
CA MET A 154 -5.89 6.31 -19.47
C MET A 154 -5.26 7.59 -20.03
N GLY A 155 -3.92 7.66 -20.10
CA GLY A 155 -3.17 8.82 -20.57
C GLY A 155 -2.70 9.77 -19.49
N ASN A 156 -2.91 9.44 -18.20
CA ASN A 156 -2.37 10.24 -17.12
C ASN A 156 -0.85 10.11 -17.06
N THR A 157 -0.19 11.24 -16.83
CA THR A 157 1.23 11.34 -16.47
C THR A 157 1.33 12.37 -15.35
N ALA A 158 1.71 11.94 -14.16
CA ALA A 158 1.73 12.79 -12.99
C ALA A 158 3.00 12.57 -12.17
N ILE A 159 3.41 13.60 -11.42
CA ILE A 159 4.45 13.51 -10.41
C ILE A 159 3.78 13.66 -9.06
N ILE A 160 3.88 12.62 -8.24
CA ILE A 160 3.37 12.55 -6.89
C ILE A 160 4.52 12.90 -5.96
N LYS A 161 4.43 14.03 -5.27
CA LYS A 161 5.51 14.57 -4.42
C LYS A 161 5.31 14.17 -2.96
N SER A 162 6.38 14.26 -2.18
CA SER A 162 6.25 14.17 -0.71
C SER A 162 5.27 15.24 -0.21
N GLY A 163 4.21 14.79 0.49
CA GLY A 163 3.08 15.61 0.92
C GLY A 163 1.85 15.51 0.01
N ASP A 164 1.93 14.77 -1.10
CA ASP A 164 0.75 14.41 -1.90
C ASP A 164 0.18 13.06 -1.44
N ILE A 165 -1.07 12.82 -1.76
CA ILE A 165 -1.69 11.50 -1.80
C ILE A 165 -2.28 11.27 -3.18
N GLN A 166 -2.09 10.06 -3.71
CA GLN A 166 -2.62 9.64 -5.00
C GLN A 166 -3.46 8.39 -4.84
N VAL A 167 -4.53 8.28 -5.62
CA VAL A 167 -5.32 7.06 -5.75
C VAL A 167 -5.54 6.70 -7.23
N MET A 168 -5.48 5.40 -7.50
CA MET A 168 -5.88 4.80 -8.77
C MET A 168 -6.88 3.69 -8.49
N SER A 169 -8.14 3.89 -8.91
CA SER A 169 -9.15 2.82 -8.92
C SER A 169 -8.97 1.99 -10.20
N ALA A 170 -8.55 0.75 -10.07
CA ALA A 170 -8.24 -0.08 -11.23
C ALA A 170 -9.48 -0.58 -12.00
N GLY A 171 -10.62 -0.72 -11.34
CA GLY A 171 -11.91 -1.03 -11.95
C GLY A 171 -11.87 -2.20 -12.93
N THR A 172 -12.34 -1.98 -14.17
CA THR A 172 -12.36 -3.01 -15.25
C THR A 172 -10.98 -3.39 -15.76
N GLY A 173 -9.92 -2.69 -15.35
CA GLY A 173 -8.54 -2.97 -15.72
C GLY A 173 -7.79 -1.73 -16.16
N ILE A 174 -6.56 -1.59 -15.70
CA ILE A 174 -5.64 -0.51 -16.03
C ILE A 174 -4.22 -1.05 -16.12
N MET A 175 -3.42 -0.44 -17.00
CA MET A 175 -1.97 -0.64 -17.05
C MET A 175 -1.31 0.62 -16.53
N HIS A 176 -0.34 0.50 -15.62
CA HIS A 176 0.43 1.65 -15.16
C HIS A 176 1.90 1.34 -14.89
N SER A 177 2.69 2.39 -14.72
CA SER A 177 4.10 2.33 -14.34
C SER A 177 4.38 3.38 -13.28
N GLU A 178 5.33 3.10 -12.39
CA GLU A 178 5.76 3.99 -11.31
C GLU A 178 7.28 4.07 -11.27
N PHE A 179 7.84 5.27 -11.43
CA PHE A 179 9.28 5.49 -11.45
C PHE A 179 9.69 6.57 -10.45
N ASN A 180 10.86 6.39 -9.86
CA ASN A 180 11.51 7.48 -9.17
C ASN A 180 11.89 8.58 -10.18
N LYS A 181 11.29 9.76 -10.03
CA LYS A 181 11.52 10.90 -10.93
C LYS A 181 12.85 11.58 -10.68
N ASN A 182 13.43 11.41 -9.50
CA ASN A 182 14.69 12.03 -9.12
C ASN A 182 15.86 11.30 -9.80
N ASN A 183 16.89 12.08 -10.18
CA ASN A 183 18.06 11.53 -10.87
C ASN A 183 19.21 11.20 -9.92
N ASP A 184 19.18 11.69 -8.68
CA ASP A 184 20.29 11.72 -7.73
C ASP A 184 19.92 11.26 -6.31
N GLN A 185 18.62 11.02 -6.03
CA GLN A 185 18.14 10.56 -4.74
C GLN A 185 17.08 9.47 -4.87
N SER A 186 16.96 8.64 -3.85
CA SER A 186 15.89 7.64 -3.79
C SER A 186 14.53 8.30 -3.49
N VAL A 187 13.46 7.66 -3.94
CA VAL A 187 12.09 7.94 -3.48
C VAL A 187 11.70 6.91 -2.44
N LYS A 188 11.03 7.35 -1.35
CA LYS A 188 10.42 6.47 -0.36
C LYS A 188 8.92 6.75 -0.33
N PHE A 189 8.11 5.70 -0.36
CA PHE A 189 6.66 5.84 -0.36
C PHE A 189 5.96 4.63 0.23
N LEU A 190 4.74 4.84 0.73
CA LEU A 190 3.84 3.76 1.09
C LEU A 190 2.99 3.41 -0.13
N GLN A 191 3.01 2.12 -0.51
CA GLN A 191 2.09 1.54 -1.49
C GLN A 191 1.03 0.77 -0.73
N ILE A 192 -0.23 1.20 -0.86
CA ILE A 192 -1.35 0.65 -0.12
C ILE A 192 -2.40 0.15 -1.10
N TRP A 193 -2.91 -1.07 -0.90
CA TRP A 193 -3.99 -1.63 -1.71
C TRP A 193 -5.18 -1.97 -0.82
N VAL A 194 -6.36 -1.57 -1.28
CA VAL A 194 -7.63 -1.83 -0.61
C VAL A 194 -8.57 -2.55 -1.57
N TYR A 195 -9.19 -3.64 -1.13
CA TYR A 195 -10.23 -4.28 -1.91
C TYR A 195 -11.44 -3.35 -2.04
N PRO A 196 -11.95 -3.12 -3.27
CA PRO A 196 -13.13 -2.27 -3.46
C PRO A 196 -14.42 -2.97 -3.03
N ASN A 197 -15.42 -2.20 -2.61
CA ASN A 197 -16.78 -2.68 -2.37
C ASN A 197 -17.63 -2.74 -3.66
N LYS A 198 -17.12 -2.19 -4.77
CA LYS A 198 -17.78 -2.16 -6.07
C LYS A 198 -16.80 -2.58 -7.15
N ARG A 199 -17.14 -3.67 -7.85
CA ARG A 199 -16.30 -4.22 -8.90
C ARG A 199 -16.66 -3.67 -10.28
N ASN A 200 -15.72 -3.77 -11.21
CA ASN A 200 -15.87 -3.43 -12.64
C ASN A 200 -16.32 -1.98 -12.85
N VAL A 201 -15.90 -1.08 -11.98
CA VAL A 201 -16.08 0.36 -12.17
C VAL A 201 -15.16 0.86 -13.30
N THR A 202 -15.49 2.03 -13.86
CA THR A 202 -14.58 2.71 -14.79
C THR A 202 -13.29 3.06 -14.05
N PRO A 203 -12.10 2.73 -14.59
CA PRO A 203 -10.83 3.15 -14.00
C PRO A 203 -10.76 4.65 -13.81
N ARG A 204 -10.14 5.11 -12.73
CA ARG A 204 -9.96 6.52 -12.42
C ARG A 204 -8.61 6.78 -11.75
N TYR A 205 -8.16 8.00 -11.86
CA TYR A 205 -6.98 8.56 -11.21
C TYR A 205 -7.35 9.84 -10.47
N ASP A 206 -6.78 10.05 -9.28
CA ASP A 206 -6.94 11.27 -8.52
C ASP A 206 -5.69 11.53 -7.66
N GLN A 207 -5.35 12.80 -7.44
CA GLN A 207 -4.19 13.23 -6.66
C GLN A 207 -4.45 14.60 -6.07
N ILE A 208 -4.08 14.77 -4.81
CA ILE A 208 -4.10 16.08 -4.14
C ILE A 208 -2.82 16.31 -3.35
N THR A 209 -2.46 17.58 -3.16
CA THR A 209 -1.44 18.00 -2.20
C THR A 209 -2.10 18.26 -0.85
N LEU A 210 -1.56 17.64 0.21
CA LEU A 210 -2.07 17.77 1.58
C LEU A 210 -1.57 19.07 2.22
N ASP A 211 -2.46 19.74 2.94
CA ASP A 211 -2.09 20.89 3.77
C ASP A 211 -1.53 20.40 5.12
N LYS A 212 -0.21 20.45 5.27
CA LYS A 212 0.50 19.98 6.48
C LYS A 212 0.06 20.70 7.77
N THR A 213 -0.56 21.89 7.67
CA THR A 213 -1.06 22.61 8.85
C THR A 213 -2.29 21.94 9.43
N LYS A 214 -3.04 21.22 8.63
CA LYS A 214 -4.26 20.50 9.03
C LYS A 214 -3.99 19.21 9.79
N SER A 215 -2.77 18.66 9.70
CA SER A 215 -2.36 17.45 10.42
C SER A 215 -1.58 17.72 11.71
N LYS A 216 -1.28 19.00 12.04
CA LYS A 216 -0.52 19.34 13.24
C LYS A 216 -1.35 19.12 14.51
N ASN A 217 -0.91 18.20 15.39
CA ASN A 217 -1.54 17.79 16.66
C ASN A 217 -3.01 17.34 16.51
N LYS A 218 -3.39 16.87 15.31
CA LYS A 218 -4.71 16.32 15.02
C LYS A 218 -4.66 15.44 13.76
N PHE A 219 -5.68 14.62 13.56
CA PHE A 219 -5.85 13.84 12.35
C PHE A 219 -6.53 14.65 11.26
N GLN A 220 -5.88 14.76 10.09
CA GLN A 220 -6.46 15.25 8.83
C GLN A 220 -6.99 14.06 8.05
N GLN A 221 -8.24 14.11 7.58
CA GLN A 221 -8.75 13.15 6.62
C GLN A 221 -8.03 13.34 5.28
N ILE A 222 -7.50 12.26 4.72
CA ILE A 222 -6.77 12.27 3.45
C ILE A 222 -7.42 11.40 2.38
N LEU A 223 -8.34 10.50 2.80
CA LEU A 223 -9.10 9.62 1.92
C LEU A 223 -10.42 9.24 2.56
N SER A 224 -11.49 9.15 1.76
CA SER A 224 -12.83 8.72 2.18
C SER A 224 -13.58 7.98 1.06
N PRO A 225 -14.78 7.41 1.32
CA PRO A 225 -15.65 6.85 0.27
C PRO A 225 -16.42 7.89 -0.54
N ASN A 226 -16.43 9.16 -0.12
CA ASN A 226 -17.27 10.20 -0.68
C ASN A 226 -16.42 11.23 -1.46
N PRO A 227 -16.71 11.45 -2.77
CA PRO A 227 -15.97 12.42 -3.58
C PRO A 227 -16.11 13.88 -3.11
N ASP A 228 -17.12 14.19 -2.30
CA ASP A 228 -17.35 15.54 -1.78
C ASP A 228 -16.64 15.80 -0.45
N ASP A 229 -15.99 14.80 0.13
CA ASP A 229 -15.24 14.93 1.38
C ASP A 229 -13.82 15.48 1.13
N GLU A 230 -13.15 15.86 2.22
CA GLU A 230 -11.72 16.22 2.17
C GLU A 230 -10.86 14.99 1.83
N GLY A 231 -9.89 15.16 0.94
CA GLY A 231 -8.97 14.11 0.51
C GLY A 231 -9.31 13.57 -0.88
N VAL A 232 -8.68 12.45 -1.22
CA VAL A 232 -9.05 11.62 -2.37
C VAL A 232 -10.14 10.63 -1.98
N TRP A 233 -10.84 10.03 -2.95
CA TRP A 233 -11.89 9.07 -2.64
C TRP A 233 -11.69 7.72 -3.33
N ILE A 234 -12.24 6.65 -2.76
CA ILE A 234 -12.17 5.28 -3.28
C ILE A 234 -13.53 4.58 -3.23
N HIS A 235 -13.64 3.50 -3.99
CA HIS A 235 -14.82 2.62 -3.96
C HIS A 235 -14.74 1.63 -2.78
N GLN A 236 -14.63 2.14 -1.55
CA GLN A 236 -14.70 1.35 -0.33
C GLN A 236 -15.12 2.22 0.84
N ASP A 237 -15.86 1.64 1.80
CA ASP A 237 -16.23 2.30 3.06
C ASP A 237 -15.02 2.40 4.01
N ALA A 238 -13.98 3.08 3.55
CA ALA A 238 -12.73 3.25 4.24
C ALA A 238 -12.36 4.72 4.35
N TRP A 239 -11.72 5.08 5.47
CA TRP A 239 -11.24 6.45 5.74
C TRP A 239 -9.80 6.40 6.19
N PHE A 240 -8.94 7.19 5.54
CA PHE A 240 -7.55 7.34 5.96
C PHE A 240 -7.33 8.74 6.53
N HIS A 241 -6.55 8.78 7.61
CA HIS A 241 -6.19 10.03 8.27
C HIS A 241 -4.69 10.06 8.53
N LEU A 242 -4.09 11.23 8.35
CA LEU A 242 -2.69 11.49 8.66
C LEU A 242 -2.61 12.50 9.79
N GLY A 243 -1.79 12.24 10.80
CA GLY A 243 -1.53 13.15 11.90
C GLY A 243 -0.05 13.30 12.18
N ASN A 244 0.38 14.51 12.53
CA ASN A 244 1.73 14.82 13.01
C ASN A 244 1.64 15.44 14.39
N PHE A 245 2.23 14.78 15.38
CA PHE A 245 2.06 15.09 16.79
C PHE A 245 3.37 15.46 17.47
N GLU A 246 3.33 16.50 18.28
CA GLU A 246 4.36 16.82 19.24
C GLU A 246 4.38 15.80 20.38
N ASN A 247 5.54 15.65 21.04
CA ASN A 247 5.67 14.72 22.16
C ASN A 247 4.63 14.96 23.24
N SER A 248 4.14 13.90 23.86
CA SER A 248 3.12 13.89 24.91
C SER A 248 1.72 14.37 24.49
N THR A 249 1.50 14.63 23.17
CA THR A 249 0.16 14.92 22.68
C THR A 249 -0.73 13.68 22.81
N GLU A 250 -1.88 13.84 23.45
CA GLU A 250 -2.93 12.84 23.55
C GLU A 250 -4.08 13.19 22.61
N THR A 251 -4.59 12.22 21.89
CA THR A 251 -5.69 12.37 20.95
C THR A 251 -6.53 11.10 20.90
N ASN A 252 -7.74 11.22 20.36
CA ASN A 252 -8.65 10.11 20.19
C ASN A 252 -9.14 10.07 18.73
N TYR A 253 -9.13 8.88 18.13
CA TYR A 253 -9.70 8.63 16.81
C TYR A 253 -11.05 7.93 16.94
N GLN A 254 -12.11 8.52 16.36
CA GLN A 254 -13.44 7.91 16.31
C GLN A 254 -13.60 7.08 15.05
N VAL A 255 -13.95 5.80 15.20
CA VAL A 255 -14.23 4.89 14.08
C VAL A 255 -15.38 5.43 13.24
N LYS A 256 -15.18 5.56 11.93
CA LYS A 256 -16.14 6.22 11.03
C LYS A 256 -17.38 5.38 10.74
N LYS A 257 -17.24 4.07 10.70
CA LYS A 257 -18.34 3.17 10.40
C LYS A 257 -18.34 1.96 11.32
N LYS A 258 -19.49 1.61 11.88
CA LYS A 258 -19.66 0.39 12.68
C LYS A 258 -19.27 -0.83 11.86
N GLY A 259 -18.45 -1.71 12.42
CA GLY A 259 -17.93 -2.92 11.75
C GLY A 259 -16.58 -2.69 11.04
N ASN A 260 -16.08 -1.46 11.03
CA ASN A 260 -14.71 -1.19 10.65
C ASN A 260 -13.75 -1.52 11.80
N GLY A 261 -12.53 -1.90 11.43
CA GLY A 261 -11.37 -1.89 12.31
C GLY A 261 -10.42 -0.77 11.92
N VAL A 262 -9.49 -0.45 12.79
CA VAL A 262 -8.49 0.59 12.59
C VAL A 262 -7.11 -0.05 12.52
N TYR A 263 -6.38 0.23 11.45
CA TYR A 263 -4.96 -0.09 11.34
C TYR A 263 -4.15 1.20 11.46
N ALA A 264 -3.46 1.37 12.58
CA ALA A 264 -2.53 2.48 12.81
C ALA A 264 -1.12 2.06 12.37
N PHE A 265 -0.45 2.91 11.59
CA PHE A 265 0.92 2.71 11.14
C PHE A 265 1.78 3.90 11.55
N ILE A 266 2.84 3.66 12.30
CA ILE A 266 3.77 4.71 12.74
C ILE A 266 4.73 5.01 11.60
N ILE A 267 4.51 6.11 10.88
CA ILE A 267 5.39 6.52 9.79
C ILE A 267 6.73 7.01 10.34
N LYS A 268 6.70 7.76 11.46
CA LYS A 268 7.89 8.32 12.10
C LYS A 268 7.67 8.49 13.60
N GLY A 269 8.74 8.36 14.37
CA GLY A 269 8.68 8.55 15.82
C GLY A 269 8.09 7.36 16.56
N SER A 270 7.39 7.61 17.66
CA SER A 270 6.81 6.57 18.48
C SER A 270 5.50 7.04 19.14
N ALA A 271 4.61 6.08 19.44
CA ALA A 271 3.35 6.35 20.12
C ALA A 271 2.96 5.20 21.06
N GLU A 272 2.10 5.50 22.01
CA GLU A 272 1.33 4.53 22.77
C GLU A 272 -0.10 4.55 22.26
N ILE A 273 -0.61 3.40 21.77
CA ILE A 273 -1.97 3.25 21.25
C ILE A 273 -2.65 2.13 22.01
N GLU A 274 -3.78 2.42 22.69
CA GLU A 274 -4.48 1.47 23.57
C GLU A 274 -3.55 0.80 24.60
N GLY A 275 -2.56 1.53 25.13
CA GLY A 275 -1.55 1.02 26.05
C GLY A 275 -0.43 0.22 25.39
N GLN A 276 -0.43 0.06 24.05
CA GLN A 276 0.62 -0.62 23.32
C GLN A 276 1.69 0.37 22.84
N LYS A 277 2.95 0.11 23.15
CA LYS A 277 4.10 0.92 22.71
C LYS A 277 4.50 0.52 21.29
N LEU A 278 4.47 1.50 20.40
CA LEU A 278 4.77 1.37 18.98
C LEU A 278 5.92 2.30 18.61
N GLU A 279 6.86 1.77 17.85
CA GLU A 279 8.00 2.48 17.31
C GLU A 279 7.82 2.74 15.82
N GLU A 280 8.75 3.47 15.23
CA GLU A 280 8.74 3.78 13.81
C GLU A 280 8.55 2.54 12.93
N ARG A 281 7.62 2.60 12.00
CA ARG A 281 7.22 1.52 11.08
C ARG A 281 6.52 0.32 11.72
N ASP A 282 6.19 0.38 13.00
CA ASP A 282 5.26 -0.60 13.59
C ASP A 282 3.83 -0.35 13.11
N GLY A 283 3.07 -1.43 13.00
CA GLY A 283 1.64 -1.40 12.72
C GLY A 283 0.84 -2.01 13.86
N PHE A 284 -0.32 -1.41 14.16
CA PHE A 284 -1.28 -1.89 15.15
C PHE A 284 -2.67 -1.93 14.55
N GLY A 285 -3.23 -3.12 14.45
CA GLY A 285 -4.60 -3.36 14.00
C GLY A 285 -5.51 -3.67 15.19
N VAL A 286 -6.70 -3.07 15.23
CA VAL A 286 -7.71 -3.33 16.26
C VAL A 286 -9.10 -3.21 15.65
N TRP A 287 -10.03 -4.07 16.08
CA TRP A 287 -11.42 -4.12 15.58
C TRP A 287 -12.41 -4.27 16.74
N ASP A 288 -13.71 -4.16 16.44
CA ASP A 288 -14.79 -4.16 17.44
C ASP A 288 -14.61 -3.08 18.51
N ILE A 289 -14.20 -1.89 18.07
CA ILE A 289 -14.04 -0.69 18.90
C ILE A 289 -14.88 0.46 18.34
N SER A 290 -15.14 1.48 19.14
CA SER A 290 -15.76 2.75 18.74
C SER A 290 -14.75 3.87 18.55
N ASP A 291 -13.66 3.81 19.28
CA ASP A 291 -12.61 4.84 19.32
C ASP A 291 -11.25 4.22 19.67
N LEU A 292 -10.19 5.00 19.46
CA LEU A 292 -8.81 4.59 19.64
C LEU A 292 -8.04 5.70 20.37
N GLN A 293 -7.55 5.38 21.59
CA GLN A 293 -6.74 6.30 22.38
C GLN A 293 -5.28 6.28 21.91
N ILE A 294 -4.72 7.44 21.62
CA ILE A 294 -3.39 7.60 21.05
C ILE A 294 -2.62 8.67 21.83
N LYS A 295 -1.39 8.36 22.20
CA LYS A 295 -0.44 9.29 22.83
C LYS A 295 0.88 9.25 22.06
N ALA A 296 1.30 10.39 21.51
CA ALA A 296 2.65 10.52 20.94
C ALA A 296 3.70 10.45 22.06
N THR A 297 4.76 9.67 21.85
CA THR A 297 5.83 9.47 22.84
C THR A 297 7.19 10.00 22.37
N SER A 298 7.21 10.61 21.18
CA SER A 298 8.38 11.32 20.64
C SER A 298 7.97 12.59 19.90
N GLU A 299 8.93 13.47 19.63
CA GLU A 299 8.71 14.64 18.78
C GLU A 299 8.48 14.26 17.32
N ASN A 300 7.63 15.02 16.62
CA ASN A 300 7.29 14.81 15.22
C ASN A 300 6.82 13.39 14.91
N THR A 301 5.99 12.83 15.81
CA THR A 301 5.37 11.52 15.62
C THR A 301 4.35 11.59 14.49
N GLU A 302 4.59 10.87 13.40
CA GLU A 302 3.70 10.84 12.24
C GLU A 302 2.97 9.49 12.17
N ILE A 303 1.62 9.55 12.16
CA ILE A 303 0.75 8.37 12.25
C ILE A 303 -0.23 8.38 11.10
N LEU A 304 -0.29 7.26 10.36
CA LEU A 304 -1.32 6.97 9.38
C LEU A 304 -2.37 6.06 10.02
N ILE A 305 -3.62 6.51 10.06
CA ILE A 305 -4.79 5.73 10.45
C ILE A 305 -5.50 5.25 9.19
N MET A 306 -5.77 3.96 9.12
CA MET A 306 -6.55 3.31 8.06
C MET A 306 -7.76 2.61 8.72
N ASP A 307 -8.91 3.27 8.65
CA ASP A 307 -10.21 2.79 9.15
C ASP A 307 -10.89 2.04 8.02
N VAL A 308 -11.03 0.73 8.14
CA VAL A 308 -11.41 -0.16 7.03
C VAL A 308 -12.42 -1.22 7.47
N PRO A 309 -13.35 -1.64 6.60
CA PRO A 309 -14.23 -2.79 6.87
C PRO A 309 -13.44 -4.05 7.19
N MET A 310 -13.89 -4.80 8.20
CA MET A 310 -13.26 -6.07 8.61
C MET A 310 -13.79 -7.27 7.83
N MET A 311 -14.95 -7.15 7.19
CA MET A 311 -15.50 -8.18 6.31
C MET A 311 -15.33 -7.79 4.84
N MET A 312 -14.99 -8.76 4.01
CA MET A 312 -14.86 -8.62 2.54
C MET A 312 -16.17 -8.96 1.84
#